data_380549c6b59315de6413c5e82cdc0645
#
_entry.id   380549c6b59315de6413c5e82cdc0645
#
_cell.length_a   1.000
_cell.length_b   1.000
_cell.length_c   1.000
_cell.angle_alpha   90.00
_cell.angle_beta   90.00
_cell.angle_gamma   90.00
#
_symmetry.space_group_name_H-M   'P 1'
#
loop_
_entity.id
_entity.type
_entity.pdbx_description
1 polymer ?
#
loop_
_entity_poly.entity_id
_entity_poly.type
_entity_poly.pdbx_seq_one_letter_code
_entity_poly.pdbx_strand_id
1 'polypeptide(L)'
;MPELPEVETVCRGLQENIIGKKIVKSWLSEKNLRFPYPENFINKLKNRYIVQISRRARYILIHMDNQEILLIHLGMTGKLNFYQNYDNHKIKHDHIIIRFSDNSALIYNDVRRFGFADILHISEQADNKMLKDLELEPLSEDFNVQYLQKKLAGKKMNIKNIMMDNKIVVGVGNIYINESLFLSRISPKKSANEVKKEELDMLIKNIKNILQKAINKGGSTLRDYQNLDGDVGNFQFDFRVYGREDKNCVDCKTKIQRIRQNGRSSFFCPSCQR
;
A
#
# COMPACT_ATOMS: atom_id res chain seq x y z
N MET A 1 3.89 -4.13 -6.78
CA MET A 1 3.35 -2.81 -6.34
C MET A 1 3.08 -2.93 -4.86
N PRO A 2 3.65 -2.05 -4.05
CA PRO A 2 3.33 -2.02 -2.62
C PRO A 2 1.82 -1.90 -2.38
N GLU A 3 1.28 -2.75 -1.51
CA GLU A 3 -0.09 -2.71 -1.02
C GLU A 3 -0.08 -2.10 0.40
N LEU A 4 -1.16 -2.13 1.14
CA LEU A 4 -1.24 -1.50 2.46
C LEU A 4 -0.13 -1.94 3.43
N PRO A 5 0.18 -3.24 3.61
CA PRO A 5 1.20 -3.66 4.57
C PRO A 5 2.60 -3.12 4.25
N GLU A 6 2.98 -3.10 2.97
CA GLU A 6 4.27 -2.59 2.53
C GLU A 6 4.39 -1.09 2.82
N VAL A 7 3.32 -0.32 2.53
CA VAL A 7 3.30 1.13 2.80
C VAL A 7 3.31 1.41 4.30
N GLU A 8 2.56 0.64 5.10
CA GLU A 8 2.56 0.74 6.56
C GLU A 8 3.95 0.47 7.17
N THR A 9 4.65 -0.54 6.66
CA THR A 9 6.03 -0.85 7.10
C THR A 9 6.98 0.32 6.81
N VAL A 10 6.87 0.92 5.61
CA VAL A 10 7.66 2.12 5.29
C VAL A 10 7.30 3.28 6.21
N CYS A 11 6.01 3.51 6.50
CA CYS A 11 5.60 4.57 7.44
C CYS A 11 6.20 4.37 8.84
N ARG A 12 6.24 3.15 9.36
CA ARG A 12 6.84 2.83 10.66
C ARG A 12 8.34 3.12 10.66
N GLY A 13 9.07 2.68 9.64
CA GLY A 13 10.48 3.02 9.50
C GLY A 13 10.72 4.53 9.41
N LEU A 14 9.86 5.27 8.69
CA LEU A 14 9.94 6.74 8.67
C LEU A 14 9.68 7.36 10.04
N GLN A 15 8.70 6.86 10.82
CA GLN A 15 8.40 7.34 12.16
C GLN A 15 9.65 7.25 13.08
N GLU A 16 10.36 6.13 13.02
CA GLU A 16 11.55 5.89 13.83
C GLU A 16 12.74 6.75 13.43
N ASN A 17 12.86 7.08 12.13
CA ASN A 17 14.07 7.67 11.59
C ASN A 17 14.00 9.17 11.33
N ILE A 18 12.84 9.75 11.01
CA ILE A 18 12.78 11.14 10.52
C ILE A 18 11.91 12.10 11.33
N ILE A 19 11.10 11.62 12.29
CA ILE A 19 10.33 12.53 13.16
C ILE A 19 11.29 13.43 13.97
N GLY A 20 10.96 14.72 14.07
CA GLY A 20 11.75 15.73 14.74
C GLY A 20 12.94 16.26 13.92
N LYS A 21 13.25 15.68 12.77
CA LYS A 21 14.35 16.15 11.92
C LYS A 21 13.98 17.41 11.15
N LYS A 22 14.94 18.31 11.02
CA LYS A 22 14.83 19.54 10.21
C LYS A 22 15.34 19.31 8.80
N ILE A 23 14.52 19.62 7.81
CA ILE A 23 14.90 19.61 6.39
C ILE A 23 15.78 20.84 6.09
N VAL A 24 17.02 20.64 5.65
CA VAL A 24 17.93 21.74 5.32
C VAL A 24 18.08 21.94 3.82
N LYS A 25 17.97 20.88 3.04
CA LYS A 25 18.12 20.94 1.58
C LYS A 25 17.31 19.83 0.91
N SER A 26 16.71 20.15 -0.22
CA SER A 26 16.04 19.15 -1.07
C SER A 26 16.50 19.29 -2.51
N TRP A 27 16.47 18.19 -3.24
CA TRP A 27 16.79 18.14 -4.66
C TRP A 27 15.75 17.29 -5.39
N LEU A 28 15.42 17.69 -6.62
CA LEU A 28 14.55 16.97 -7.54
C LEU A 28 15.32 16.59 -8.80
N SER A 29 15.01 15.45 -9.38
CA SER A 29 15.50 15.10 -10.70
C SER A 29 14.82 15.96 -11.78
N GLU A 30 15.45 16.12 -12.91
CA GLU A 30 14.87 16.78 -14.09
C GLU A 30 13.68 15.99 -14.68
N LYS A 31 13.58 14.71 -14.34
CA LYS A 31 12.53 13.80 -14.84
C LYS A 31 11.36 13.80 -13.87
N ASN A 32 10.18 14.12 -14.38
CA ASN A 32 8.94 13.97 -13.62
C ASN A 32 8.67 12.50 -13.24
N LEU A 33 8.07 12.32 -12.08
CA LEU A 33 7.35 11.10 -11.72
C LEU A 33 6.06 10.97 -12.57
N ARG A 34 5.08 10.21 -12.12
CA ARG A 34 3.79 10.05 -12.82
C ARG A 34 3.11 11.39 -13.12
N PHE A 35 3.27 12.35 -12.22
CA PHE A 35 2.80 13.72 -12.36
C PHE A 35 3.98 14.68 -12.19
N PRO A 36 3.93 15.90 -12.73
CA PRO A 36 4.87 16.96 -12.41
C PRO A 36 4.89 17.25 -10.91
N TYR A 37 6.03 17.67 -10.40
CA TYR A 37 6.10 18.20 -9.05
C TYR A 37 5.31 19.53 -8.96
N PRO A 38 4.66 19.81 -7.83
CA PRO A 38 4.01 21.10 -7.64
C PRO A 38 5.03 22.24 -7.65
N GLU A 39 4.58 23.42 -8.02
CA GLU A 39 5.38 24.62 -7.97
C GLU A 39 5.92 24.86 -6.54
N ASN A 40 7.12 25.39 -6.46
CA ASN A 40 7.80 25.68 -5.19
C ASN A 40 8.02 24.47 -4.26
N PHE A 41 7.98 23.22 -4.79
CA PHE A 41 8.16 21.99 -4.00
C PHE A 41 9.37 22.08 -3.05
N ILE A 42 10.54 22.46 -3.55
CA ILE A 42 11.78 22.56 -2.74
C ILE A 42 11.64 23.63 -1.66
N ASN A 43 11.07 24.81 -1.99
CA ASN A 43 10.92 25.90 -1.05
C ASN A 43 9.95 25.57 0.08
N LYS A 44 8.89 24.85 -0.23
CA LYS A 44 7.90 24.38 0.76
C LYS A 44 8.52 23.41 1.79
N LEU A 45 9.47 22.60 1.40
CA LEU A 45 10.19 21.67 2.29
C LEU A 45 11.30 22.35 3.12
N LYS A 46 11.89 23.42 2.62
CA LYS A 46 13.08 24.03 3.22
C LYS A 46 12.83 24.57 4.62
N ASN A 47 13.73 24.24 5.55
CA ASN A 47 13.70 24.67 6.96
C ASN A 47 12.47 24.18 7.76
N ARG A 48 11.78 23.12 7.31
CA ARG A 48 10.64 22.53 8.02
C ARG A 48 11.09 21.37 8.89
N TYR A 49 10.36 21.19 10.00
CA TYR A 49 10.52 20.02 10.87
C TYR A 49 9.43 19.00 10.53
N ILE A 50 9.80 17.72 10.51
CA ILE A 50 8.85 16.63 10.36
C ILE A 50 8.22 16.35 11.74
N VAL A 51 6.90 16.46 11.84
CA VAL A 51 6.18 16.35 13.12
C VAL A 51 5.40 15.06 13.25
N GLN A 52 4.95 14.48 12.13
CA GLN A 52 4.16 13.23 12.14
C GLN A 52 4.29 12.50 10.81
N ILE A 53 4.21 11.18 10.88
CA ILE A 53 4.04 10.31 9.70
C ILE A 53 2.72 9.56 9.85
N SER A 54 1.92 9.56 8.81
CA SER A 54 0.69 8.77 8.76
C SER A 54 0.51 8.11 7.41
N ARG A 55 -0.41 7.15 7.34
CA ARG A 55 -0.78 6.46 6.11
C ARG A 55 -2.27 6.64 5.81
N ARG A 56 -2.60 6.84 4.56
CA ARG A 56 -3.96 6.70 4.06
C ARG A 56 -3.96 5.79 2.84
N ALA A 57 -4.66 4.65 2.89
CA ALA A 57 -4.61 3.62 1.83
C ALA A 57 -3.14 3.20 1.51
N ARG A 58 -2.65 3.55 0.32
CA ARG A 58 -1.27 3.31 -0.13
C ARG A 58 -0.47 4.61 -0.26
N TYR A 59 -0.92 5.67 0.41
CA TYR A 59 -0.26 6.96 0.45
C TYR A 59 0.45 7.14 1.78
N ILE A 60 1.66 7.66 1.71
CA ILE A 60 2.47 8.10 2.85
C ILE A 60 2.25 9.60 3.01
N LEU A 61 1.93 10.04 4.20
CA LEU A 61 1.72 11.44 4.57
C LEU A 61 2.79 11.85 5.56
N ILE A 62 3.71 12.70 5.15
CA ILE A 62 4.77 13.28 5.98
C ILE A 62 4.33 14.69 6.37
N HIS A 63 3.88 14.86 7.61
CA HIS A 63 3.38 16.13 8.12
C HIS A 63 4.53 17.00 8.61
N MET A 64 4.48 18.28 8.28
CA MET A 64 5.47 19.29 8.63
C MET A 64 4.90 20.33 9.61
N ASP A 65 5.77 21.04 10.31
CA ASP A 65 5.47 22.01 11.36
C ASP A 65 4.65 23.24 10.87
N ASN A 66 4.62 23.47 9.58
CA ASN A 66 3.85 24.56 8.93
C ASN A 66 2.48 24.12 8.40
N GLN A 67 1.94 22.98 8.87
CA GLN A 67 0.66 22.41 8.42
C GLN A 67 0.64 21.94 6.95
N GLU A 68 1.79 21.87 6.29
CA GLU A 68 1.92 21.21 4.98
C GLU A 68 2.20 19.72 5.15
N ILE A 69 1.75 18.95 4.18
CA ILE A 69 1.89 17.49 4.10
C ILE A 69 2.60 17.14 2.80
N LEU A 70 3.75 16.49 2.88
CA LEU A 70 4.35 15.83 1.74
C LEU A 70 3.65 14.48 1.54
N LEU A 71 2.86 14.38 0.47
CA LEU A 71 2.12 13.20 0.06
C LEU A 71 2.95 12.37 -0.92
N ILE A 72 3.23 11.11 -0.60
CA ILE A 72 4.00 10.20 -1.46
C ILE A 72 3.20 8.95 -1.79
N HIS A 73 3.25 8.52 -3.05
CA HIS A 73 2.77 7.23 -3.52
C HIS A 73 3.89 6.47 -4.22
N LEU A 74 4.20 5.26 -3.75
CA LEU A 74 5.35 4.49 -4.25
C LEU A 74 5.16 3.92 -5.67
N GLY A 75 3.96 3.94 -6.22
CA GLY A 75 3.69 3.35 -7.52
C GLY A 75 3.97 1.85 -7.55
N MET A 76 4.77 1.39 -8.49
CA MET A 76 5.09 -0.04 -8.64
C MET A 76 6.52 -0.38 -8.21
N THR A 77 7.45 0.52 -8.39
CA THR A 77 8.91 0.32 -8.15
C THR A 77 9.51 1.40 -7.28
N GLY A 78 8.69 2.34 -6.80
CA GLY A 78 9.16 3.41 -5.90
C GLY A 78 9.57 2.84 -4.55
N LYS A 79 10.69 3.35 -4.04
CA LYS A 79 11.27 3.03 -2.73
C LYS A 79 11.64 4.32 -2.04
N LEU A 80 11.51 4.33 -0.72
CA LEU A 80 12.11 5.34 0.13
C LEU A 80 13.26 4.68 0.88
N ASN A 81 14.45 5.25 0.76
CA ASN A 81 15.67 4.78 1.43
C ASN A 81 16.14 5.87 2.39
N PHE A 82 16.45 5.48 3.61
CA PHE A 82 17.03 6.38 4.60
C PHE A 82 18.52 6.11 4.78
N TYR A 83 19.31 7.15 4.79
CA TYR A 83 20.75 7.10 5.00
C TYR A 83 21.11 7.96 6.20
N GLN A 84 21.67 7.34 7.25
CA GLN A 84 22.10 8.02 8.47
C GLN A 84 23.22 9.03 8.20
N ASN A 85 24.16 8.67 7.34
CA ASN A 85 25.25 9.52 6.87
C ASN A 85 25.22 9.53 5.35
N TYR A 86 24.78 10.65 4.78
CA TYR A 86 24.65 10.77 3.34
C TYR A 86 25.80 11.59 2.73
N ASP A 87 26.60 10.97 1.91
CA ASP A 87 27.80 11.52 1.26
C ASP A 87 27.55 12.29 -0.05
N ASN A 88 26.29 12.60 -0.36
CA ASN A 88 25.83 13.21 -1.61
C ASN A 88 25.92 12.33 -2.86
N HIS A 89 26.13 11.03 -2.72
CA HIS A 89 26.15 10.13 -3.85
C HIS A 89 24.73 9.93 -4.39
N LYS A 90 24.50 10.34 -5.65
CA LYS A 90 23.23 10.12 -6.36
C LYS A 90 23.29 8.81 -7.13
N ILE A 91 22.26 8.00 -6.97
CA ILE A 91 22.14 6.74 -7.69
C ILE A 91 21.14 6.93 -8.85
N LYS A 92 21.30 6.13 -9.88
CA LYS A 92 20.36 6.10 -11.01
C LYS A 92 18.92 5.90 -10.51
N HIS A 93 17.99 6.72 -11.01
CA HIS A 93 16.58 6.76 -10.65
C HIS A 93 16.25 7.38 -9.28
N ASP A 94 17.17 8.07 -8.64
CA ASP A 94 16.84 8.97 -7.55
C ASP A 94 16.08 10.17 -8.10
N HIS A 95 14.89 10.42 -7.56
CA HIS A 95 14.01 11.47 -8.05
C HIS A 95 13.79 12.58 -7.04
N ILE A 96 13.82 12.27 -5.75
CA ILE A 96 13.73 13.24 -4.66
C ILE A 96 14.79 12.88 -3.64
N ILE A 97 15.59 13.87 -3.22
CA ILE A 97 16.55 13.75 -2.10
C ILE A 97 16.19 14.83 -1.09
N ILE A 98 15.91 14.44 0.14
CA ILE A 98 15.63 15.33 1.27
C ILE A 98 16.75 15.16 2.29
N ARG A 99 17.53 16.21 2.54
CA ARG A 99 18.62 16.22 3.52
C ARG A 99 18.16 16.85 4.82
N PHE A 100 18.57 16.24 5.91
CA PHE A 100 18.31 16.71 7.26
C PHE A 100 19.54 17.39 7.88
N SER A 101 19.32 18.12 8.96
CA SER A 101 20.37 18.91 9.64
C SER A 101 21.45 18.07 10.30
N ASP A 102 21.21 16.78 10.53
CA ASP A 102 22.12 15.81 11.12
C ASP A 102 22.93 15.00 10.09
N ASN A 103 23.01 15.48 8.84
CA ASN A 103 23.63 14.83 7.69
C ASN A 103 22.92 13.56 7.19
N SER A 104 21.80 13.15 7.77
CA SER A 104 20.99 12.08 7.21
C SER A 104 20.20 12.53 5.98
N ALA A 105 19.71 11.57 5.19
CA ALA A 105 18.87 11.86 4.02
C ALA A 105 17.80 10.81 3.81
N LEU A 106 16.66 11.26 3.28
CA LEU A 106 15.59 10.42 2.73
C LEU A 106 15.61 10.55 1.21
N ILE A 107 15.67 9.40 0.51
CA ILE A 107 15.77 9.36 -0.95
C ILE A 107 14.59 8.59 -1.52
N TYR A 108 13.88 9.19 -2.46
CA TYR A 108 12.86 8.51 -3.26
C TYR A 108 13.45 8.06 -4.59
N ASN A 109 13.55 6.74 -4.76
CA ASN A 109 14.03 6.10 -5.98
C ASN A 109 12.89 5.37 -6.69
N ASP A 110 12.68 5.55 -8.00
CA ASP A 110 11.62 4.89 -8.78
C ASP A 110 12.02 4.65 -10.23
N VAL A 111 12.42 3.43 -10.55
CA VAL A 111 12.84 3.03 -11.89
C VAL A 111 11.79 3.29 -12.96
N ARG A 112 10.51 3.03 -12.67
CA ARG A 112 9.39 3.13 -13.63
C ARG A 112 8.69 4.48 -13.60
N ARG A 113 8.93 5.30 -12.59
CA ARG A 113 8.30 6.62 -12.36
C ARG A 113 6.76 6.59 -12.34
N PHE A 114 6.19 5.51 -11.80
CA PHE A 114 4.75 5.34 -11.62
C PHE A 114 4.25 5.84 -10.26
N GLY A 115 5.17 6.16 -9.39
CA GLY A 115 4.87 6.87 -8.17
C GLY A 115 4.72 8.36 -8.39
N PHE A 116 4.41 9.08 -7.34
CA PHE A 116 4.38 10.54 -7.36
C PHE A 116 4.61 11.13 -5.97
N ALA A 117 4.91 12.42 -5.94
CA ALA A 117 4.96 13.23 -4.73
C ALA A 117 4.20 14.55 -4.97
N ASP A 118 3.50 14.99 -3.92
CA ASP A 118 2.73 16.24 -3.92
C ASP A 118 2.90 16.93 -2.57
N ILE A 119 2.65 18.23 -2.47
CA ILE A 119 2.59 18.95 -1.21
C ILE A 119 1.27 19.69 -1.14
N LEU A 120 0.52 19.41 -0.08
CA LEU A 120 -0.79 20.01 0.17
C LEU A 120 -0.85 20.59 1.59
N HIS A 121 -1.67 21.58 1.80
CA HIS A 121 -1.97 22.08 3.15
C HIS A 121 -2.96 21.12 3.84
N ILE A 122 -2.89 20.99 5.17
CA ILE A 122 -3.73 20.04 5.93
C ILE A 122 -5.23 20.28 5.71
N SER A 123 -5.66 21.54 5.54
CA SER A 123 -7.04 21.89 5.23
C SER A 123 -7.52 21.38 3.87
N GLU A 124 -6.61 21.09 2.94
CA GLU A 124 -6.93 20.59 1.59
C GLU A 124 -6.98 19.07 1.53
N GLN A 125 -6.60 18.39 2.63
CA GLN A 125 -6.46 16.93 2.64
C GLN A 125 -7.78 16.22 2.29
N ALA A 126 -8.90 16.68 2.81
CA ALA A 126 -10.21 16.08 2.58
C ALA A 126 -10.68 16.20 1.12
N ASP A 127 -10.35 17.31 0.45
CA ASP A 127 -10.76 17.60 -0.92
C ASP A 127 -9.70 17.22 -1.96
N ASN A 128 -8.52 16.76 -1.51
CA ASN A 128 -7.45 16.38 -2.41
C ASN A 128 -7.90 15.26 -3.35
N LYS A 129 -7.70 15.46 -4.65
CA LYS A 129 -8.13 14.54 -5.73
C LYS A 129 -7.65 13.10 -5.58
N MET A 130 -6.55 12.86 -4.84
CA MET A 130 -6.01 11.54 -4.61
C MET A 130 -6.59 10.87 -3.36
N LEU A 131 -7.15 11.63 -2.44
CA LEU A 131 -7.59 11.16 -1.13
C LEU A 131 -9.11 11.18 -0.92
N LYS A 132 -9.83 12.13 -1.54
CA LYS A 132 -11.26 12.40 -1.29
C LYS A 132 -12.20 11.21 -1.58
N ASP A 133 -11.87 10.40 -2.57
CA ASP A 133 -12.72 9.27 -2.99
C ASP A 133 -12.29 7.93 -2.33
N LEU A 134 -11.41 7.98 -1.34
CA LEU A 134 -10.95 6.79 -0.62
C LEU A 134 -11.95 6.41 0.46
N GLU A 135 -12.45 5.19 0.39
CA GLU A 135 -13.35 4.62 1.40
C GLU A 135 -12.59 4.11 2.65
N LEU A 136 -13.23 3.28 3.45
CA LEU A 136 -12.75 2.86 4.76
C LEU A 136 -11.40 2.12 4.70
N GLU A 137 -10.60 2.34 5.73
CA GLU A 137 -9.41 1.53 6.01
C GLU A 137 -9.84 0.12 6.44
N PRO A 138 -9.23 -0.94 5.90
CA PRO A 138 -9.65 -2.32 6.19
C PRO A 138 -9.41 -2.75 7.64
N LEU A 139 -8.54 -2.04 8.37
CA LEU A 139 -8.24 -2.32 9.78
C LEU A 139 -9.12 -1.52 10.76
N SER A 140 -9.94 -0.58 10.26
CA SER A 140 -10.85 0.20 11.12
C SER A 140 -12.03 -0.65 11.63
N GLU A 141 -12.65 -0.24 12.73
CA GLU A 141 -13.87 -0.85 13.26
C GLU A 141 -15.07 -0.65 12.35
N ASP A 142 -15.09 0.47 11.61
CA ASP A 142 -16.16 0.78 10.65
C ASP A 142 -16.18 -0.17 9.45
N PHE A 143 -15.06 -0.81 9.13
CA PHE A 143 -15.01 -1.88 8.13
C PHE A 143 -15.58 -3.18 8.72
N ASN A 144 -16.92 -3.27 8.71
CA ASN A 144 -17.72 -4.33 9.31
C ASN A 144 -18.74 -4.93 8.31
N VAL A 145 -19.48 -5.93 8.76
CA VAL A 145 -20.42 -6.67 7.92
C VAL A 145 -21.55 -5.79 7.41
N GLN A 146 -22.09 -4.91 8.25
CA GLN A 146 -23.19 -4.02 7.89
C GLN A 146 -22.76 -3.05 6.78
N TYR A 147 -21.58 -2.46 6.92
CA TYR A 147 -20.99 -1.61 5.90
C TYR A 147 -20.84 -2.36 4.57
N LEU A 148 -20.22 -3.55 4.62
CA LEU A 148 -19.90 -4.30 3.40
C LEU A 148 -21.16 -4.83 2.71
N GLN A 149 -22.18 -5.30 3.45
CA GLN A 149 -23.47 -5.68 2.89
C GLN A 149 -24.12 -4.52 2.12
N LYS A 150 -24.14 -3.33 2.70
CA LYS A 150 -24.66 -2.11 2.04
C LYS A 150 -23.90 -1.78 0.76
N LYS A 151 -22.57 -1.84 0.79
CA LYS A 151 -21.71 -1.54 -0.36
C LYS A 151 -21.83 -2.56 -1.50
N LEU A 152 -22.09 -3.83 -1.18
CA LEU A 152 -22.18 -4.92 -2.15
C LEU A 152 -23.60 -5.17 -2.69
N ALA A 153 -24.63 -4.56 -2.10
CA ALA A 153 -26.01 -4.72 -2.52
C ALA A 153 -26.19 -4.43 -4.02
N GLY A 154 -26.75 -5.38 -4.76
CA GLY A 154 -27.01 -5.28 -6.20
C GLY A 154 -25.75 -5.37 -7.11
N LYS A 155 -24.56 -5.51 -6.56
CA LYS A 155 -23.31 -5.55 -7.36
C LYS A 155 -23.04 -6.96 -7.89
N LYS A 156 -23.19 -7.14 -9.20
CA LYS A 156 -22.98 -8.44 -9.90
C LYS A 156 -21.50 -8.73 -10.22
N MET A 157 -20.59 -7.76 -10.03
CA MET A 157 -19.16 -7.99 -10.20
C MET A 157 -18.67 -9.07 -9.23
N ASN A 158 -17.67 -9.86 -9.62
CA ASN A 158 -17.12 -10.88 -8.73
C ASN A 158 -16.49 -10.25 -7.47
N ILE A 159 -16.62 -10.95 -6.36
CA ILE A 159 -16.21 -10.47 -5.03
C ILE A 159 -14.73 -10.05 -4.98
N LYS A 160 -13.85 -10.77 -5.66
CA LYS A 160 -12.43 -10.42 -5.67
C LYS A 160 -12.18 -9.04 -6.25
N ASN A 161 -12.76 -8.75 -7.42
CA ASN A 161 -12.51 -7.49 -8.11
C ASN A 161 -13.11 -6.30 -7.37
N ILE A 162 -14.31 -6.48 -6.82
CA ILE A 162 -14.97 -5.41 -6.08
C ILE A 162 -14.25 -5.06 -4.78
N MET A 163 -13.68 -6.06 -4.10
CA MET A 163 -12.86 -5.84 -2.89
C MET A 163 -11.50 -5.16 -3.17
N MET A 164 -11.11 -5.03 -4.42
CA MET A 164 -9.92 -4.28 -4.84
C MET A 164 -10.25 -2.85 -5.29
N ASP A 165 -11.51 -2.46 -5.26
CA ASP A 165 -11.95 -1.10 -5.57
C ASP A 165 -11.82 -0.21 -4.32
N ASN A 166 -11.06 0.88 -4.43
CA ASN A 166 -10.90 1.85 -3.35
C ASN A 166 -12.20 2.55 -2.94
N LYS A 167 -13.27 2.45 -3.75
CA LYS A 167 -14.64 2.89 -3.41
C LYS A 167 -15.40 1.90 -2.53
N ILE A 168 -14.80 0.77 -2.19
CA ILE A 168 -15.34 -0.24 -1.27
C ILE A 168 -14.46 -0.33 -0.04
N VAL A 169 -13.18 -0.62 -0.20
CA VAL A 169 -12.20 -0.68 0.87
C VAL A 169 -10.82 -0.33 0.30
N VAL A 170 -10.04 0.46 1.02
CA VAL A 170 -8.75 0.91 0.52
C VAL A 170 -7.62 -0.05 0.85
N GLY A 171 -6.54 0.01 0.10
CA GLY A 171 -5.28 -0.67 0.43
C GLY A 171 -5.24 -2.17 0.22
N VAL A 172 -6.37 -2.86 0.18
CA VAL A 172 -6.44 -4.30 -0.10
C VAL A 172 -6.13 -4.54 -1.57
N GLY A 173 -5.04 -5.23 -1.84
CA GLY A 173 -4.61 -5.48 -3.20
C GLY A 173 -4.69 -6.95 -3.60
N ASN A 174 -4.04 -7.25 -4.75
CA ASN A 174 -4.20 -8.56 -5.38
C ASN A 174 -3.65 -9.73 -4.56
N ILE A 175 -2.57 -9.49 -3.80
CA ILE A 175 -1.98 -10.53 -2.94
C ILE A 175 -2.95 -10.86 -1.82
N TYR A 176 -3.28 -9.86 -1.04
CA TYR A 176 -4.00 -10.04 0.22
C TYR A 176 -5.45 -10.46 0.01
N ILE A 177 -6.11 -10.02 -1.07
CA ILE A 177 -7.49 -10.48 -1.36
C ILE A 177 -7.54 -11.95 -1.81
N ASN A 178 -6.57 -12.44 -2.59
CA ASN A 178 -6.53 -13.87 -2.94
C ASN A 178 -6.36 -14.75 -1.70
N GLU A 179 -5.45 -14.38 -0.80
CA GLU A 179 -5.21 -15.11 0.45
C GLU A 179 -6.43 -15.05 1.38
N SER A 180 -7.06 -13.87 1.50
CA SER A 180 -8.26 -13.70 2.34
C SER A 180 -9.46 -14.52 1.83
N LEU A 181 -9.70 -14.56 0.52
CA LEU A 181 -10.76 -15.36 -0.07
C LEU A 181 -10.50 -16.86 0.11
N PHE A 182 -9.24 -17.30 0.01
CA PHE A 182 -8.90 -18.70 0.29
C PHE A 182 -9.21 -19.09 1.74
N LEU A 183 -8.78 -18.29 2.71
CA LEU A 183 -9.07 -18.55 4.12
C LEU A 183 -10.56 -18.50 4.44
N SER A 184 -11.32 -17.69 3.70
CA SER A 184 -12.77 -17.56 3.86
C SER A 184 -13.58 -18.60 3.08
N ARG A 185 -12.91 -19.49 2.32
CA ARG A 185 -13.55 -20.52 1.48
C ARG A 185 -14.45 -19.94 0.39
N ILE A 186 -14.26 -18.69 -0.01
CA ILE A 186 -15.06 -18.00 -1.01
C ILE A 186 -14.35 -18.05 -2.36
N SER A 187 -15.08 -18.49 -3.39
CA SER A 187 -14.58 -18.46 -4.77
C SER A 187 -14.33 -17.02 -5.24
N PRO A 188 -13.19 -16.71 -5.86
CA PRO A 188 -12.96 -15.39 -6.44
C PRO A 188 -13.90 -15.07 -7.61
N LYS A 189 -14.65 -16.07 -8.11
CA LYS A 189 -15.62 -15.94 -9.20
C LYS A 189 -17.02 -15.56 -8.69
N LYS A 190 -17.32 -15.80 -7.40
CA LYS A 190 -18.63 -15.57 -6.80
C LYS A 190 -19.06 -14.12 -6.96
N SER A 191 -20.32 -13.87 -7.37
CA SER A 191 -20.88 -12.52 -7.44
C SER A 191 -20.90 -11.87 -6.06
N ALA A 192 -20.57 -10.58 -5.99
CA ALA A 192 -20.47 -9.89 -4.70
C ALA A 192 -21.80 -9.85 -3.95
N ASN A 193 -22.93 -9.69 -4.66
CA ASN A 193 -24.29 -9.69 -4.09
C ASN A 193 -24.77 -11.09 -3.66
N GLU A 194 -24.07 -12.16 -4.02
CA GLU A 194 -24.40 -13.53 -3.63
C GLU A 194 -23.62 -14.02 -2.41
N VAL A 195 -22.66 -13.22 -1.94
CA VAL A 195 -21.87 -13.55 -0.74
C VAL A 195 -22.74 -13.36 0.49
N LYS A 196 -22.95 -14.44 1.25
CA LYS A 196 -23.80 -14.45 2.45
C LYS A 196 -23.17 -13.64 3.59
N LYS A 197 -24.00 -13.25 4.55
CA LYS A 197 -23.59 -12.46 5.71
C LYS A 197 -22.44 -13.13 6.50
N GLU A 198 -22.56 -14.43 6.74
CA GLU A 198 -21.56 -15.23 7.46
C GLU A 198 -20.23 -15.32 6.71
N GLU A 199 -20.31 -15.42 5.37
CA GLU A 199 -19.12 -15.40 4.51
C GLU A 199 -18.45 -14.03 4.53
N LEU A 200 -19.22 -12.92 4.55
CA LEU A 200 -18.67 -11.56 4.67
C LEU A 200 -17.99 -11.34 6.02
N ASP A 201 -18.58 -11.82 7.11
CA ASP A 201 -17.98 -11.76 8.45
C ASP A 201 -16.61 -12.46 8.47
N MET A 202 -16.57 -13.68 7.92
CA MET A 202 -15.34 -14.45 7.80
C MET A 202 -14.29 -13.74 6.91
N LEU A 203 -14.74 -13.16 5.79
CA LEU A 203 -13.87 -12.43 4.85
C LEU A 203 -13.23 -11.20 5.51
N ILE A 204 -14.03 -10.41 6.23
CA ILE A 204 -13.55 -9.23 6.95
C ILE A 204 -12.52 -9.62 8.01
N LYS A 205 -12.81 -10.63 8.83
CA LYS A 205 -11.87 -11.16 9.84
C LYS A 205 -10.55 -11.61 9.20
N ASN A 206 -10.64 -12.34 8.09
CA ASN A 206 -9.45 -12.84 7.40
C ASN A 206 -8.66 -11.72 6.72
N ILE A 207 -9.31 -10.70 6.16
CA ILE A 207 -8.64 -9.51 5.61
C ILE A 207 -7.85 -8.81 6.74
N LYS A 208 -8.50 -8.48 7.86
CA LYS A 208 -7.84 -7.83 9.00
C LYS A 208 -6.65 -8.66 9.51
N ASN A 209 -6.84 -9.96 9.72
CA ASN A 209 -5.81 -10.86 10.22
C ASN A 209 -4.60 -10.98 9.27
N ILE A 210 -4.85 -11.13 7.96
CA ILE A 210 -3.77 -11.25 6.97
C ILE A 210 -2.99 -9.95 6.87
N LEU A 211 -3.67 -8.81 6.79
CA LEU A 211 -3.02 -7.50 6.71
C LEU A 211 -2.16 -7.24 7.95
N GLN A 212 -2.68 -7.52 9.15
CA GLN A 212 -1.92 -7.36 10.39
C GLN A 212 -0.70 -8.28 10.47
N LYS A 213 -0.85 -9.55 10.05
CA LYS A 213 0.28 -10.49 9.97
C LYS A 213 1.33 -10.03 8.96
N ALA A 214 0.89 -9.53 7.80
CA ALA A 214 1.80 -9.02 6.78
C ALA A 214 2.57 -7.79 7.26
N ILE A 215 1.91 -6.85 7.95
CA ILE A 215 2.55 -5.69 8.57
C ILE A 215 3.62 -6.15 9.56
N ASN A 216 3.30 -7.09 10.45
CA ASN A 216 4.23 -7.59 11.46
C ASN A 216 5.43 -8.34 10.86
N LYS A 217 5.33 -8.85 9.62
CA LYS A 217 6.39 -9.49 8.86
C LYS A 217 7.13 -8.56 7.88
N GLY A 218 6.90 -7.26 7.96
CA GLY A 218 7.54 -6.26 7.10
C GLY A 218 7.02 -6.23 5.66
N GLY A 219 5.78 -6.74 5.42
CA GLY A 219 5.20 -6.84 4.10
C GLY A 219 5.68 -8.07 3.31
N SER A 220 5.42 -8.08 2.00
CA SER A 220 5.82 -9.14 1.07
C SER A 220 6.73 -8.60 -0.03
N THR A 221 7.89 -9.23 -0.23
CA THR A 221 8.80 -8.91 -1.33
C THR A 221 8.71 -9.99 -2.41
N LEU A 222 8.01 -9.66 -3.51
CA LEU A 222 7.95 -10.53 -4.69
C LEU A 222 8.98 -10.16 -5.76
N ARG A 223 9.37 -8.86 -5.84
CA ARG A 223 10.34 -8.34 -6.81
C ARG A 223 11.15 -7.18 -6.24
N ASP A 224 10.55 -5.99 -6.17
CA ASP A 224 11.27 -4.72 -6.01
C ASP A 224 11.06 -4.05 -4.65
N TYR A 225 10.10 -4.54 -3.83
CA TYR A 225 9.81 -3.93 -2.54
C TYR A 225 10.95 -4.20 -1.55
N GLN A 226 11.35 -3.15 -0.86
CA GLN A 226 12.23 -3.14 0.30
C GLN A 226 11.67 -2.15 1.33
N ASN A 227 11.93 -2.38 2.61
CA ASN A 227 11.64 -1.42 3.66
C ASN A 227 12.61 -0.21 3.59
N LEU A 228 12.56 0.67 4.57
CA LEU A 228 13.36 1.89 4.60
C LEU A 228 14.88 1.59 4.71
N ASP A 229 15.25 0.49 5.34
CA ASP A 229 16.62 0.04 5.56
C ASP A 229 17.16 -0.86 4.43
N GLY A 230 16.33 -1.11 3.42
CA GLY A 230 16.67 -1.96 2.29
C GLY A 230 16.37 -3.46 2.48
N ASP A 231 15.78 -3.85 3.62
CA ASP A 231 15.43 -5.24 3.88
C ASP A 231 14.19 -5.69 3.11
N VAL A 232 14.13 -6.99 2.87
CA VAL A 232 13.00 -7.64 2.21
C VAL A 232 11.92 -8.05 3.21
N GLY A 233 10.66 -7.86 2.85
CA GLY A 233 9.55 -8.41 3.64
C GLY A 233 9.53 -9.94 3.56
N ASN A 234 8.95 -10.59 4.55
CA ASN A 234 8.96 -12.05 4.70
C ASN A 234 7.58 -12.72 4.58
N PHE A 235 6.52 -11.95 4.34
CA PHE A 235 5.16 -12.51 4.29
C PHE A 235 4.92 -13.42 3.06
N GLN A 236 5.71 -13.32 1.99
CA GLN A 236 5.59 -14.19 0.81
C GLN A 236 5.78 -15.69 1.12
N PHE A 237 6.45 -16.03 2.20
CA PHE A 237 6.61 -17.42 2.64
C PHE A 237 5.34 -18.04 3.24
N ASP A 238 4.35 -17.22 3.58
CA ASP A 238 3.06 -17.65 4.14
C ASP A 238 1.95 -17.82 3.08
N PHE A 239 2.25 -17.58 1.80
CA PHE A 239 1.22 -17.65 0.75
C PHE A 239 0.67 -19.07 0.60
N ARG A 240 -0.65 -19.16 0.62
CA ARG A 240 -1.42 -20.39 0.47
C ARG A 240 -1.87 -20.65 -0.96
N VAL A 241 -2.21 -19.58 -1.68
CA VAL A 241 -2.67 -19.66 -3.07
C VAL A 241 -1.95 -18.69 -4.01
N TYR A 242 -1.56 -17.50 -3.56
CA TYR A 242 -0.98 -16.49 -4.43
C TYR A 242 0.37 -16.95 -5.03
N GLY A 243 0.45 -16.94 -6.38
CA GLY A 243 1.65 -17.40 -7.10
C GLY A 243 1.92 -18.90 -7.01
N ARG A 244 0.92 -19.71 -6.60
CA ARG A 244 1.04 -21.14 -6.40
C ARG A 244 0.27 -21.99 -7.43
N GLU A 245 0.06 -21.46 -8.64
CA GLU A 245 -0.53 -22.18 -9.76
C GLU A 245 0.14 -23.55 -9.90
N ASP A 246 -0.65 -24.61 -10.15
CA ASP A 246 -0.25 -26.00 -10.30
C ASP A 246 0.39 -26.67 -9.06
N LYS A 247 0.61 -25.91 -7.98
CA LYS A 247 1.03 -26.49 -6.70
C LYS A 247 -0.16 -27.09 -5.94
N ASN A 248 0.10 -28.05 -5.10
CA ASN A 248 -0.93 -28.65 -4.25
C ASN A 248 -1.45 -27.62 -3.24
N CYS A 249 -2.77 -27.58 -3.08
CA CYS A 249 -3.42 -26.85 -2.00
C CYS A 249 -2.89 -27.36 -0.65
N VAL A 250 -2.61 -26.44 0.26
CA VAL A 250 -2.10 -26.78 1.60
C VAL A 250 -3.09 -27.59 2.41
N ASP A 251 -4.40 -27.40 2.17
CA ASP A 251 -5.48 -28.02 2.94
C ASP A 251 -5.98 -29.34 2.32
N CYS A 252 -6.29 -29.37 1.00
CA CYS A 252 -6.96 -30.54 0.37
C CYS A 252 -6.16 -31.22 -0.73
N LYS A 253 -4.94 -30.77 -1.02
CA LYS A 253 -4.03 -31.28 -2.05
C LYS A 253 -4.48 -31.10 -3.51
N THR A 254 -5.69 -30.59 -3.78
CA THR A 254 -6.13 -30.22 -5.13
C THR A 254 -5.20 -29.15 -5.72
N LYS A 255 -4.94 -29.18 -7.00
CA LYS A 255 -4.11 -28.19 -7.67
C LYS A 255 -4.73 -26.79 -7.62
N ILE A 256 -3.91 -25.81 -7.21
CA ILE A 256 -4.29 -24.39 -7.26
C ILE A 256 -4.45 -23.98 -8.72
N GLN A 257 -5.57 -23.34 -9.03
CA GLN A 257 -5.86 -22.80 -10.34
C GLN A 257 -5.57 -21.29 -10.41
N ARG A 258 -5.20 -20.84 -11.60
CA ARG A 258 -5.11 -19.42 -11.94
C ARG A 258 -6.12 -19.07 -13.02
N ILE A 259 -6.83 -17.98 -12.83
CA ILE A 259 -7.67 -17.34 -13.84
C ILE A 259 -7.31 -15.87 -13.98
N ARG A 260 -7.70 -15.23 -15.06
CA ARG A 260 -7.52 -13.79 -15.27
C ARG A 260 -8.85 -13.07 -15.08
N GLN A 261 -8.88 -12.09 -14.17
CA GLN A 261 -10.04 -11.26 -13.88
C GLN A 261 -9.63 -9.78 -13.90
N ASN A 262 -10.26 -8.95 -14.74
CA ASN A 262 -9.94 -7.53 -14.94
C ASN A 262 -8.42 -7.25 -15.06
N GLY A 263 -7.74 -8.01 -15.95
CA GLY A 263 -6.32 -7.85 -16.22
C GLY A 263 -5.37 -8.39 -15.14
N ARG A 264 -5.88 -8.94 -14.01
CA ARG A 264 -5.08 -9.46 -12.91
C ARG A 264 -5.29 -10.95 -12.71
N SER A 265 -4.24 -11.64 -12.24
CA SER A 265 -4.32 -13.06 -11.88
C SER A 265 -5.07 -13.26 -10.59
N SER A 266 -5.97 -14.25 -10.56
CA SER A 266 -6.63 -14.75 -9.36
C SER A 266 -6.20 -16.19 -9.15
N PHE A 267 -5.73 -16.51 -7.96
CA PHE A 267 -5.28 -17.84 -7.56
C PHE A 267 -6.24 -18.41 -6.53
N PHE A 268 -6.69 -19.64 -6.72
CA PHE A 268 -7.67 -20.25 -5.83
C PHE A 268 -7.63 -21.79 -5.88
N CYS A 269 -8.09 -22.42 -4.82
CA CYS A 269 -8.34 -23.86 -4.79
C CYS A 269 -9.79 -24.13 -5.22
N PRO A 270 -10.05 -24.84 -6.34
CA PRO A 270 -11.42 -25.09 -6.80
C PRO A 270 -12.24 -26.01 -5.87
N SER A 271 -11.57 -26.80 -5.05
CA SER A 271 -12.19 -27.70 -4.07
C SER A 271 -12.58 -26.98 -2.77
N CYS A 272 -11.71 -26.09 -2.28
CA CYS A 272 -11.90 -25.43 -0.99
C CYS A 272 -12.77 -24.17 -1.08
N GLN A 273 -12.81 -23.50 -2.25
CA GLN A 273 -13.48 -22.21 -2.43
C GLN A 273 -14.71 -22.37 -3.33
N ARG A 274 -15.88 -22.07 -2.79
CA ARG A 274 -17.18 -22.22 -3.46
C ARG A 274 -17.92 -20.91 -3.62
#